data_781f47b9e668351118a9f751ce68214e
#
_entry.id   781f47b9e668351118a9f751ce68214e
#
_cell.length_a   1.000
_cell.length_b   1.000
_cell.length_c   1.000
_cell.angle_alpha   90.00
_cell.angle_beta   90.00
_cell.angle_gamma   90.00
#
_symmetry.space_group_name_H-M   'P 1'
#
loop_
_entity.id
_entity.type
_entity.pdbx_description
1 polymer ?
#
loop_
_entity_poly.entity_id
_entity_poly.type
_entity_poly.pdbx_seq_one_letter_code
_entity_poly.pdbx_strand_id
1 'polypeptide(L)'
;NADKLQRMIENDMITHSILPQHRAEVTILIDRVDEIIDTIKKSLNEIITEMPEIPEELNKDFITLAEASANAAEELIPAARAYFKAPYTVREKLLKVYYFESETDKLSIKTKKKIFQEIKGIDLAHKAHLRYIVHHIENISDLAQKAADLLSGMTIKIVM
;
A
#
# COMPACT_ATOMS: atom_id res chain seq x y z
N ASN A 1 -4.20 8.85 -14.71
CA ASN A 1 -5.60 8.94 -14.41
C ASN A 1 -6.15 7.54 -14.18
N ALA A 2 -5.99 7.05 -12.93
CA ALA A 2 -6.27 5.66 -12.53
C ALA A 2 -7.72 5.27 -12.86
N ASP A 3 -8.70 6.09 -12.47
CA ASP A 3 -10.13 5.84 -12.70
C ASP A 3 -10.48 5.61 -14.17
N LYS A 4 -9.81 6.35 -15.07
CA LYS A 4 -10.03 6.16 -16.53
C LYS A 4 -9.50 4.81 -17.00
N LEU A 5 -8.33 4.40 -16.51
CA LEU A 5 -7.74 3.10 -16.83
C LEU A 5 -8.57 1.95 -16.25
N GLN A 6 -9.04 2.09 -15.01
CA GLN A 6 -9.93 1.11 -14.39
C GLN A 6 -11.17 0.88 -15.26
N ARG A 7 -11.91 1.94 -15.61
CA ARG A 7 -13.12 1.83 -16.46
C ARG A 7 -12.81 1.25 -17.84
N MET A 8 -11.64 1.55 -18.41
CA MET A 8 -11.23 0.95 -19.69
C MET A 8 -11.02 -0.56 -19.55
N ILE A 9 -10.33 -1.01 -18.51
CA ILE A 9 -10.09 -2.44 -18.27
C ILE A 9 -11.41 -3.18 -18.01
N GLU A 10 -12.30 -2.62 -17.19
CA GLU A 10 -13.63 -3.18 -16.92
C GLU A 10 -14.45 -3.33 -18.22
N ASN A 11 -14.47 -2.30 -19.05
CA ASN A 11 -15.15 -2.33 -20.33
C ASN A 11 -14.55 -3.37 -21.28
N ASP A 12 -13.23 -3.46 -21.38
CA ASP A 12 -12.54 -4.44 -22.21
C ASP A 12 -12.80 -5.88 -21.74
N MET A 13 -12.83 -6.12 -20.43
CA MET A 13 -13.18 -7.42 -19.86
C MET A 13 -14.62 -7.84 -20.22
N ILE A 14 -15.56 -6.89 -20.25
CA ILE A 14 -16.95 -7.14 -20.62
C ILE A 14 -17.06 -7.38 -22.14
N THR A 15 -16.51 -6.48 -22.94
CA THR A 15 -16.69 -6.43 -24.38
C THR A 15 -15.96 -7.56 -25.10
N HIS A 16 -14.75 -7.90 -24.65
CA HIS A 16 -13.90 -8.89 -25.31
C HIS A 16 -13.90 -10.26 -24.63
N SER A 17 -14.75 -10.47 -23.64
CA SER A 17 -14.84 -11.72 -22.87
C SER A 17 -13.50 -12.21 -22.32
N ILE A 18 -12.61 -11.29 -21.97
CA ILE A 18 -11.30 -11.59 -21.40
C ILE A 18 -11.49 -12.20 -20.02
N LEU A 19 -10.87 -13.36 -19.77
CA LEU A 19 -10.87 -14.06 -18.48
C LEU A 19 -12.26 -14.24 -17.85
N PRO A 20 -13.26 -14.81 -18.53
CA PRO A 20 -14.65 -14.85 -18.04
C PRO A 20 -14.78 -15.57 -16.68
N GLN A 21 -13.93 -16.56 -16.42
CA GLN A 21 -13.92 -17.33 -15.15
C GLN A 21 -13.30 -16.57 -13.98
N HIS A 22 -12.45 -15.57 -14.25
CA HIS A 22 -11.70 -14.81 -13.24
C HIS A 22 -12.08 -13.33 -13.22
N ARG A 23 -13.10 -12.94 -13.96
CA ARG A 23 -13.49 -11.53 -14.13
C ARG A 23 -13.76 -10.85 -12.78
N ALA A 24 -14.52 -11.50 -11.91
CA ALA A 24 -14.87 -10.94 -10.61
C ALA A 24 -13.63 -10.69 -9.75
N GLU A 25 -12.69 -11.65 -9.71
CA GLU A 25 -11.47 -11.50 -8.92
C GLU A 25 -10.55 -10.41 -9.49
N VAL A 26 -10.45 -10.32 -10.82
CA VAL A 26 -9.66 -9.27 -11.47
C VAL A 26 -10.25 -7.89 -11.19
N THR A 27 -11.57 -7.73 -11.22
CA THR A 27 -12.23 -6.47 -10.84
C THR A 27 -11.91 -6.10 -9.40
N ILE A 28 -12.03 -7.04 -8.46
CA ILE A 28 -11.69 -6.78 -7.05
C ILE A 28 -10.20 -6.41 -6.90
N LEU A 29 -9.29 -7.04 -7.66
CA LEU A 29 -7.87 -6.68 -7.63
C LEU A 29 -7.63 -5.24 -8.11
N ILE A 30 -8.31 -4.82 -9.17
CA ILE A 30 -8.24 -3.46 -9.68
C ILE A 30 -8.74 -2.46 -8.63
N ASP A 31 -9.87 -2.75 -7.98
CA ASP A 31 -10.40 -1.92 -6.88
C ASP A 31 -9.40 -1.79 -5.72
N ARG A 32 -8.71 -2.89 -5.36
CA ARG A 32 -7.68 -2.85 -4.32
C ARG A 32 -6.46 -2.01 -4.71
N VAL A 33 -6.05 -2.05 -5.97
CA VAL A 33 -4.96 -1.21 -6.47
C VAL A 33 -5.37 0.27 -6.48
N ASP A 34 -6.60 0.56 -6.88
CA ASP A 34 -7.13 1.93 -6.87
C ASP A 34 -7.24 2.49 -5.43
N GLU A 35 -7.66 1.68 -4.47
CA GLU A 35 -7.69 2.03 -3.04
C GLU A 35 -6.30 2.44 -2.52
N ILE A 36 -5.21 1.78 -2.96
CA ILE A 36 -3.84 2.17 -2.62
C ILE A 36 -3.53 3.56 -3.17
N ILE A 37 -3.84 3.80 -4.46
CA ILE A 37 -3.58 5.08 -5.13
C ILE A 37 -4.35 6.22 -4.45
N ASP A 38 -5.61 5.99 -4.12
CA ASP A 38 -6.45 6.99 -3.46
C ASP A 38 -5.98 7.28 -2.03
N THR A 39 -5.52 6.26 -1.31
CA THR A 39 -4.92 6.43 0.02
C THR A 39 -3.64 7.26 -0.05
N ILE A 40 -2.77 7.02 -1.04
CA ILE A 40 -1.57 7.83 -1.26
C ILE A 40 -1.94 9.30 -1.53
N LYS A 41 -2.89 9.55 -2.45
CA LYS A 41 -3.37 10.91 -2.76
C LYS A 41 -3.93 11.60 -1.53
N LYS A 42 -4.77 10.89 -0.75
CA LYS A 42 -5.37 11.41 0.47
C LYS A 42 -4.31 11.77 1.49
N SER A 43 -3.37 10.88 1.77
CA SER A 43 -2.27 11.11 2.72
C SER A 43 -1.41 12.31 2.31
N LEU A 44 -1.08 12.44 1.03
CA LEU A 44 -0.33 13.59 0.52
C LEU A 44 -1.11 14.90 0.66
N ASN A 45 -2.41 14.90 0.34
CA ASN A 45 -3.26 16.09 0.49
C ASN A 45 -3.39 16.51 1.96
N GLU A 46 -3.50 15.56 2.89
CA GLU A 46 -3.55 15.85 4.32
C GLU A 46 -2.22 16.48 4.79
N ILE A 47 -1.07 15.89 4.41
CA ILE A 47 0.25 16.46 4.74
C ILE A 47 0.42 17.88 4.18
N ILE A 48 0.01 18.13 2.93
CA ILE A 48 0.11 19.45 2.30
C ILE A 48 -0.83 20.46 2.97
N THR A 49 -2.03 20.02 3.35
CA THR A 49 -3.05 20.90 3.94
C THR A 49 -2.77 21.20 5.41
N GLU A 50 -2.36 20.20 6.16
CA GLU A 50 -2.16 20.31 7.61
C GLU A 50 -0.75 20.82 7.96
N MET A 51 0.22 20.69 7.03
CA MET A 51 1.61 21.12 7.18
C MET A 51 2.20 20.71 8.53
N PRO A 52 2.23 19.40 8.86
CA PRO A 52 2.66 18.92 10.16
C PRO A 52 4.09 19.37 10.46
N GLU A 53 4.30 19.95 11.62
CA GLU A 53 5.63 20.31 12.11
C GLU A 53 6.33 19.05 12.61
N ILE A 54 7.22 18.48 11.79
CA ILE A 54 7.99 17.27 12.13
C ILE A 54 9.29 17.70 12.78
N PRO A 55 9.55 17.34 14.06
CA PRO A 55 10.84 17.57 14.71
C PRO A 55 11.98 16.97 13.89
N GLU A 56 13.11 17.68 13.81
CA GLU A 56 14.27 17.28 13.01
C GLU A 56 14.77 15.87 13.35
N GLU A 57 14.70 15.50 14.63
CA GLU A 57 15.09 14.17 15.14
C GLU A 57 14.23 13.03 14.58
N LEU A 58 13.04 13.32 14.05
CA LEU A 58 12.12 12.35 13.44
C LEU A 58 12.20 12.30 11.91
N ASN A 59 12.86 13.24 11.24
CA ASN A 59 12.89 13.33 9.79
C ASN A 59 13.33 12.01 9.14
N LYS A 60 14.40 11.41 9.64
CA LYS A 60 14.90 10.14 9.11
C LYS A 60 13.89 9.00 9.32
N ASP A 61 13.24 8.95 10.48
CA ASP A 61 12.25 7.90 10.77
C ASP A 61 11.04 8.00 9.83
N PHE A 62 10.53 9.23 9.57
CA PHE A 62 9.43 9.44 8.62
C PHE A 62 9.81 9.11 7.18
N ILE A 63 11.02 9.49 6.73
CA ILE A 63 11.50 9.17 5.38
C ILE A 63 11.61 7.66 5.19
N THR A 64 12.28 6.96 6.13
CA THR A 64 12.47 5.51 6.04
C THR A 64 11.14 4.76 6.09
N LEU A 65 10.18 5.24 6.92
CA LEU A 65 8.82 4.69 6.98
C LEU A 65 8.10 4.86 5.64
N ALA A 66 8.16 6.04 5.04
CA ALA A 66 7.52 6.33 3.77
C ALA A 66 8.14 5.49 2.62
N GLU A 67 9.46 5.35 2.60
CA GLU A 67 10.17 4.51 1.62
C GLU A 67 9.76 3.04 1.74
N ALA A 68 9.70 2.49 2.95
CA ALA A 68 9.28 1.10 3.16
C ALA A 68 7.84 0.87 2.71
N SER A 69 6.93 1.78 3.05
CA SER A 69 5.52 1.71 2.66
C SER A 69 5.32 1.83 1.15
N ALA A 70 6.04 2.74 0.48
CA ALA A 70 6.04 2.87 -0.97
C ALA A 70 6.57 1.61 -1.66
N ASN A 71 7.65 1.04 -1.16
CA ASN A 71 8.22 -0.20 -1.70
C ASN A 71 7.23 -1.37 -1.60
N ALA A 72 6.43 -1.47 -0.54
CA ALA A 72 5.38 -2.50 -0.45
C ALA A 72 4.37 -2.37 -1.60
N ALA A 73 3.92 -1.15 -1.90
CA ALA A 73 3.00 -0.89 -3.00
C ALA A 73 3.65 -1.13 -4.38
N GLU A 74 4.91 -0.74 -4.57
CA GLU A 74 5.64 -0.94 -5.83
C GLU A 74 5.90 -2.42 -6.14
N GLU A 75 6.24 -3.23 -5.15
CA GLU A 75 6.50 -4.67 -5.32
C GLU A 75 5.23 -5.48 -5.64
N LEU A 76 4.04 -4.91 -5.44
CA LEU A 76 2.79 -5.51 -5.90
C LEU A 76 2.70 -5.54 -7.44
N ILE A 77 3.29 -4.56 -8.14
CA ILE A 77 3.22 -4.44 -9.60
C ILE A 77 3.82 -5.66 -10.33
N PRO A 78 5.06 -6.10 -10.03
CA PRO A 78 5.61 -7.29 -10.68
C PRO A 78 4.85 -8.57 -10.32
N ALA A 79 4.24 -8.66 -9.13
CA ALA A 79 3.40 -9.79 -8.74
C ALA A 79 2.09 -9.83 -9.55
N ALA A 80 1.42 -8.69 -9.70
CA ALA A 80 0.21 -8.56 -10.51
C ALA A 80 0.49 -8.88 -12.00
N ARG A 81 1.61 -8.42 -12.55
CA ARG A 81 2.03 -8.77 -13.92
C ARG A 81 2.31 -10.25 -14.09
N ALA A 82 2.91 -10.89 -13.07
CA ALA A 82 3.19 -12.31 -13.10
C ALA A 82 1.92 -13.15 -13.11
N TYR A 83 0.85 -12.73 -12.44
CA TYR A 83 -0.44 -13.41 -12.45
C TYR A 83 -0.96 -13.68 -13.88
N PHE A 84 -0.80 -12.72 -14.79
CA PHE A 84 -1.24 -12.83 -16.18
C PHE A 84 -0.24 -13.53 -17.11
N LYS A 85 1.05 -13.59 -16.75
CA LYS A 85 2.12 -14.08 -17.65
C LYS A 85 2.77 -15.37 -17.20
N ALA A 86 2.94 -15.55 -15.90
CA ALA A 86 3.66 -16.66 -15.29
C ALA A 86 3.13 -16.92 -13.86
N PRO A 87 1.88 -17.41 -13.70
CA PRO A 87 1.21 -17.50 -12.40
C PRO A 87 2.02 -18.24 -11.34
N TYR A 88 2.79 -19.25 -11.72
CA TYR A 88 3.64 -20.03 -10.82
C TYR A 88 4.76 -19.21 -10.14
N THR A 89 5.08 -18.00 -10.63
CA THR A 89 6.08 -17.11 -10.04
C THR A 89 5.49 -16.05 -9.09
N VAL A 90 4.17 -15.92 -9.03
CA VAL A 90 3.48 -14.89 -8.24
C VAL A 90 3.88 -14.98 -6.77
N ARG A 91 3.84 -16.19 -6.20
CA ARG A 91 4.14 -16.41 -4.79
C ARG A 91 5.52 -15.89 -4.37
N GLU A 92 6.53 -16.09 -5.21
CA GLU A 92 7.88 -15.58 -4.96
C GLU A 92 7.92 -14.05 -4.93
N LYS A 93 7.20 -13.41 -5.86
CA LYS A 93 7.14 -11.94 -5.95
C LYS A 93 6.40 -11.33 -4.76
N LEU A 94 5.35 -11.98 -4.27
CA LEU A 94 4.60 -11.51 -3.11
C LEU A 94 5.42 -11.50 -1.82
N LEU A 95 6.49 -12.30 -1.70
CA LEU A 95 7.36 -12.28 -0.52
C LEU A 95 7.95 -10.90 -0.26
N LYS A 96 8.22 -10.11 -1.30
CA LYS A 96 8.73 -8.75 -1.15
C LYS A 96 7.69 -7.78 -0.62
N VAL A 97 6.42 -7.92 -1.04
CA VAL A 97 5.31 -7.10 -0.51
C VAL A 97 5.19 -7.34 1.00
N TYR A 98 5.13 -8.60 1.42
CA TYR A 98 5.06 -8.97 2.84
C TYR A 98 6.28 -8.54 3.64
N TYR A 99 7.46 -8.60 3.05
CA TYR A 99 8.68 -8.13 3.68
C TYR A 99 8.60 -6.62 3.97
N PHE A 100 8.24 -5.80 2.97
CA PHE A 100 8.18 -4.36 3.14
C PHE A 100 7.03 -3.92 4.06
N GLU A 101 5.89 -4.61 4.04
CA GLU A 101 4.81 -4.37 5.02
C GLU A 101 5.30 -4.65 6.44
N SER A 102 5.91 -5.80 6.70
CA SER A 102 6.47 -6.12 8.02
C SER A 102 7.56 -5.14 8.48
N GLU A 103 8.37 -4.60 7.57
CA GLU A 103 9.35 -3.55 7.89
C GLU A 103 8.65 -2.22 8.19
N THR A 104 7.58 -1.88 7.43
CA THR A 104 6.76 -0.67 7.68
C THR A 104 6.14 -0.73 9.07
N ASP A 105 5.58 -1.85 9.48
CA ASP A 105 5.01 -2.07 10.80
C ASP A 105 6.02 -1.83 11.92
N LYS A 106 7.21 -2.42 11.80
CA LYS A 106 8.30 -2.24 12.78
C LYS A 106 8.72 -0.76 12.87
N LEU A 107 8.87 -0.10 11.72
CA LEU A 107 9.23 1.31 11.64
C LEU A 107 8.14 2.21 12.23
N SER A 108 6.87 1.91 11.94
CA SER A 108 5.72 2.62 12.48
C SER A 108 5.69 2.54 14.01
N ILE A 109 5.80 1.33 14.57
CA ILE A 109 5.85 1.13 16.03
C ILE A 109 7.02 1.87 16.65
N LYS A 110 8.21 1.78 16.05
CA LYS A 110 9.41 2.48 16.51
C LYS A 110 9.22 4.00 16.50
N THR A 111 8.71 4.54 15.40
CA THR A 111 8.48 5.98 15.24
C THR A 111 7.43 6.50 16.22
N LYS A 112 6.31 5.79 16.38
CA LYS A 112 5.27 6.09 17.37
C LYS A 112 5.85 6.08 18.79
N LYS A 113 6.68 5.09 19.14
CA LYS A 113 7.35 5.02 20.44
C LYS A 113 8.26 6.22 20.67
N LYS A 114 9.09 6.58 19.68
CA LYS A 114 9.98 7.73 19.76
C LYS A 114 9.21 9.04 19.96
N ILE A 115 8.12 9.26 19.20
CA ILE A 115 7.22 10.43 19.34
C ILE A 115 6.73 10.58 20.77
N PHE A 116 6.21 9.49 21.38
CA PHE A 116 5.57 9.58 22.69
C PHE A 116 6.53 9.55 23.86
N GLN A 117 7.65 8.83 23.76
CA GLN A 117 8.55 8.56 24.88
C GLN A 117 9.83 9.39 24.86
N GLU A 118 10.34 9.76 23.68
CA GLU A 118 11.66 10.36 23.55
C GLU A 118 11.60 11.85 23.20
N ILE A 119 10.71 12.24 22.25
CA ILE A 119 10.59 13.64 21.84
C ILE A 119 9.99 14.48 22.97
N LYS A 120 10.72 15.54 23.34
CA LYS A 120 10.33 16.50 24.38
C LYS A 120 10.05 17.86 23.77
N GLY A 121 9.34 18.72 24.51
CA GLY A 121 9.05 20.08 24.08
C GLY A 121 7.84 20.22 23.16
N ILE A 122 7.17 19.12 22.81
CA ILE A 122 5.90 19.12 22.08
C ILE A 122 4.77 18.60 22.96
N ASP A 123 3.58 19.15 22.80
CA ASP A 123 2.39 18.77 23.57
C ASP A 123 1.76 17.48 23.07
N LEU A 124 0.71 17.00 23.76
CA LEU A 124 0.00 15.78 23.40
C LEU A 124 -0.74 15.90 22.05
N ALA A 125 -1.25 17.08 21.72
CA ALA A 125 -1.96 17.30 20.47
C ALA A 125 -0.99 17.16 19.29
N HIS A 126 0.20 17.75 19.41
CA HIS A 126 1.26 17.60 18.41
C HIS A 126 1.72 16.13 18.28
N LYS A 127 1.93 15.42 19.38
CA LYS A 127 2.25 13.97 19.37
C LYS A 127 1.16 13.15 18.69
N ALA A 128 -0.11 13.46 18.95
CA ALA A 128 -1.24 12.79 18.35
C ALA A 128 -1.32 13.05 16.84
N HIS A 129 -1.02 14.27 16.39
CA HIS A 129 -0.96 14.63 14.98
C HIS A 129 0.17 13.87 14.26
N LEU A 130 1.37 13.84 14.81
CA LEU A 130 2.47 13.05 14.24
C LEU A 130 2.15 11.56 14.16
N ARG A 131 1.53 10.98 15.21
CA ARG A 131 1.03 9.59 15.17
C ARG A 131 0.01 9.36 14.05
N TYR A 132 -0.87 10.33 13.82
CA TYR A 132 -1.86 10.28 12.74
C TYR A 132 -1.18 10.19 11.38
N ILE A 133 -0.17 11.02 11.12
CA ILE A 133 0.62 10.98 9.87
C ILE A 133 1.35 9.63 9.72
N VAL A 134 1.97 9.12 10.79
CA VAL A 134 2.60 7.79 10.78
C VAL A 134 1.60 6.71 10.37
N HIS A 135 0.37 6.75 10.91
CA HIS A 135 -0.67 5.78 10.57
C HIS A 135 -1.12 5.88 9.10
N HIS A 136 -1.21 7.08 8.54
CA HIS A 136 -1.55 7.26 7.13
C HIS A 136 -0.48 6.69 6.20
N ILE A 137 0.79 6.82 6.54
CA ILE A 137 1.90 6.23 5.78
C ILE A 137 1.86 4.70 5.88
N GLU A 138 1.69 4.15 7.09
CA GLU A 138 1.58 2.71 7.36
C GLU A 138 0.43 2.07 6.58
N ASN A 139 -0.74 2.70 6.52
CA ASN A 139 -1.92 2.18 5.85
C ASN A 139 -1.72 1.87 4.35
N ILE A 140 -0.77 2.51 3.69
CA ILE A 140 -0.43 2.23 2.29
C ILE A 140 0.13 0.81 2.14
N SER A 141 1.03 0.38 3.04
CA SER A 141 1.58 -0.98 3.03
C SER A 141 0.56 -2.04 3.44
N ASP A 142 -0.35 -1.72 4.38
CA ASP A 142 -1.46 -2.59 4.77
C ASP A 142 -2.38 -2.89 3.58
N LEU A 143 -2.67 -1.87 2.77
CA LEU A 143 -3.48 -2.03 1.56
C LEU A 143 -2.74 -2.84 0.49
N ALA A 144 -1.44 -2.65 0.35
CA ALA A 144 -0.62 -3.45 -0.55
C ALA A 144 -0.62 -4.94 -0.12
N GLN A 145 -0.52 -5.24 1.18
CA GLN A 145 -0.65 -6.59 1.71
C GLN A 145 -2.03 -7.20 1.41
N LYS A 146 -3.11 -6.46 1.63
CA LYS A 146 -4.47 -6.95 1.32
C LYS A 146 -4.65 -7.29 -0.17
N ALA A 147 -4.07 -6.49 -1.06
CA ALA A 147 -4.06 -6.77 -2.49
C ALA A 147 -3.18 -7.99 -2.82
N ALA A 148 -2.06 -8.15 -2.13
CA ALA A 148 -1.18 -9.31 -2.27
C ALA A 148 -1.87 -10.61 -1.81
N ASP A 149 -2.60 -10.57 -0.71
CA ASP A 149 -3.37 -11.72 -0.20
C ASP A 149 -4.46 -12.15 -1.19
N LEU A 150 -5.17 -11.18 -1.76
CA LEU A 150 -6.15 -11.46 -2.82
C LEU A 150 -5.47 -12.12 -4.02
N LEU A 151 -4.36 -11.55 -4.50
CA LEU A 151 -3.61 -12.06 -5.65
C LEU A 151 -3.05 -13.48 -5.39
N SER A 152 -2.61 -13.75 -4.17
CA SER A 152 -2.20 -15.08 -3.74
C SER A 152 -3.35 -16.08 -3.84
N GLY A 153 -4.53 -15.73 -3.33
CA GLY A 153 -5.73 -16.57 -3.42
C GLY A 153 -6.19 -16.83 -4.86
N MET A 154 -6.15 -15.80 -5.71
CA MET A 154 -6.45 -15.93 -7.13
C MET A 154 -5.48 -16.88 -7.84
N THR A 155 -4.20 -16.79 -7.50
CA THR A 155 -3.15 -17.62 -8.12
C THR A 155 -3.32 -19.10 -7.80
N ILE A 156 -3.70 -19.44 -6.57
CA ILE A 156 -3.97 -20.83 -6.18
C ILE A 156 -5.03 -21.48 -7.07
N LYS A 157 -6.07 -20.76 -7.42
CA LYS A 157 -7.16 -21.26 -8.30
C LYS A 157 -6.75 -21.51 -9.74
N ILE A 158 -5.68 -20.88 -10.22
CA ILE A 158 -5.18 -21.05 -11.60
C ILE A 158 -4.16 -22.19 -11.69
N VAL A 159 -3.35 -22.36 -10.63
CA VAL A 159 -2.23 -23.31 -10.64
C VAL A 159 -2.67 -24.73 -10.19
N MET A 160 -3.82 -24.83 -9.54
CA MET A 160 -4.44 -26.13 -9.18
C MET A 160 -5.37 -26.64 -10.29
#